data_1963249a83ce9ac73c2d3e956ff3171e
#
_entry.id   1963249a83ce9ac73c2d3e956ff3171e
#
_cell.length_a   1.000
_cell.length_b   1.000
_cell.length_c   1.000
_cell.angle_alpha   90.00
_cell.angle_beta   90.00
_cell.angle_gamma   90.00
#
_symmetry.space_group_name_H-M   'P 1'
#
loop_
_entity.id
_entity.type
_entity.pdbx_description
1 polymer ?
#
loop_
_entity_poly.entity_id
_entity_poly.type
_entity_poly.pdbx_seq_one_letter_code
_entity_poly.pdbx_strand_id
1 'polypeptide(L)'
;MASRGVNSVSFGRVLVTLKRITATLLLVASVAAAGLLAQSVSLPNRRESLKFAAIGDNGTGGKEQYEVAERMAKLHAAFPFNLVIMLGDNMYGGQSAADYVRKFERPYAPLLAAGVTFQASIGNHDRPDQIFYRLYNMNGQRYYTYTRNNVRFFALDSNIMDAKQIDWLEASLKSAREEWKICYFHHPLYSHAARHGSSVDLRVLLEPLFVKYGVNVVFSGHDHVYERIKPQKGIHYFVSGAAGQLRKGNMTASDQTAVAFDRDQSFMAIEVAGTDMFFQAISRTGQILDSGVIPRQPRTD
;
A
#
# COMPACT_ATOMS: atom_id res chain seq x y z
N MET A 1 -41.86 59.10 -57.93
CA MET A 1 -40.68 58.26 -58.16
C MET A 1 -39.89 58.26 -56.84
N ALA A 2 -39.96 57.20 -56.06
CA ALA A 2 -39.32 57.08 -54.77
C ALA A 2 -38.41 55.83 -54.79
N SER A 3 -37.09 56.02 -54.65
CA SER A 3 -36.12 55.00 -54.53
C SER A 3 -35.95 54.61 -53.02
N ARG A 4 -36.21 53.36 -52.71
CA ARG A 4 -35.97 52.79 -51.36
C ARG A 4 -34.50 52.41 -51.20
N GLY A 5 -33.83 53.00 -50.20
CA GLY A 5 -32.48 52.59 -49.79
C GLY A 5 -32.52 51.30 -49.02
N VAL A 6 -31.64 50.37 -49.37
CA VAL A 6 -31.43 49.09 -48.67
C VAL A 6 -30.37 49.26 -47.57
N ASN A 7 -30.75 49.03 -46.32
CA ASN A 7 -29.83 49.05 -45.19
C ASN A 7 -28.93 47.80 -45.20
N SER A 8 -27.63 47.96 -45.39
CA SER A 8 -26.63 46.93 -45.21
C SER A 8 -26.31 46.79 -43.74
N VAL A 9 -26.82 45.75 -43.10
CA VAL A 9 -26.45 45.39 -41.74
C VAL A 9 -25.10 44.69 -41.76
N SER A 10 -24.16 45.26 -41.05
CA SER A 10 -22.75 44.88 -40.98
C SER A 10 -22.52 43.46 -40.45
N PHE A 11 -22.15 42.53 -41.32
CA PHE A 11 -21.70 41.16 -41.00
C PHE A 11 -20.41 41.10 -40.18
N GLY A 12 -19.68 42.20 -40.05
CA GLY A 12 -18.38 42.24 -39.35
C GLY A 12 -18.44 42.11 -37.82
N ARG A 13 -19.54 42.56 -37.18
CA ARG A 13 -19.64 42.55 -35.71
C ARG A 13 -19.97 41.17 -35.15
N VAL A 14 -20.68 40.32 -35.87
CA VAL A 14 -21.04 38.97 -35.43
C VAL A 14 -19.83 38.03 -35.45
N LEU A 15 -18.93 38.14 -36.46
CA LEU A 15 -17.72 37.29 -36.55
C LEU A 15 -16.70 37.59 -35.46
N VAL A 16 -16.57 38.86 -35.02
CA VAL A 16 -15.61 39.22 -33.93
C VAL A 16 -16.10 38.73 -32.60
N THR A 17 -17.41 38.72 -32.36
CA THR A 17 -17.99 38.24 -31.10
C THR A 17 -17.88 36.70 -30.97
N LEU A 18 -18.11 35.95 -32.07
CA LEU A 18 -17.94 34.50 -32.10
C LEU A 18 -16.48 34.05 -31.86
N LYS A 19 -15.51 34.77 -32.50
CA LYS A 19 -14.08 34.47 -32.30
C LYS A 19 -13.59 34.72 -30.85
N ARG A 20 -14.15 35.72 -30.17
CA ARG A 20 -13.83 36.00 -28.76
C ARG A 20 -14.45 34.99 -27.82
N ILE A 21 -15.66 34.49 -28.07
CA ILE A 21 -16.33 33.47 -27.28
C ILE A 21 -15.62 32.12 -27.42
N THR A 22 -15.20 31.73 -28.63
CA THR A 22 -14.44 30.49 -28.87
C THR A 22 -13.04 30.53 -28.25
N ALA A 23 -12.35 31.67 -28.28
CA ALA A 23 -11.05 31.84 -27.66
C ALA A 23 -11.13 31.77 -26.11
N THR A 24 -12.20 32.34 -25.52
CA THR A 24 -12.41 32.31 -24.07
C THR A 24 -12.81 30.90 -23.57
N LEU A 25 -13.63 30.17 -24.33
CA LEU A 25 -13.99 28.78 -24.03
C LEU A 25 -12.81 27.82 -24.15
N LEU A 26 -11.92 28.01 -25.14
CA LEU A 26 -10.69 27.21 -25.27
C LEU A 26 -9.68 27.53 -24.16
N LEU A 27 -9.59 28.77 -23.69
CA LEU A 27 -8.72 29.14 -22.58
C LEU A 27 -9.23 28.59 -21.23
N VAL A 28 -10.55 28.59 -21.00
CA VAL A 28 -11.17 28.02 -19.81
C VAL A 28 -11.07 26.49 -19.84
N ALA A 29 -11.21 25.84 -20.98
CA ALA A 29 -11.04 24.40 -21.12
C ALA A 29 -9.58 23.96 -20.92
N SER A 30 -8.58 24.76 -21.34
CA SER A 30 -7.16 24.45 -21.11
C SER A 30 -6.73 24.69 -19.66
N VAL A 31 -7.34 25.61 -18.94
CA VAL A 31 -7.09 25.84 -17.50
C VAL A 31 -7.77 24.75 -16.65
N ALA A 32 -8.95 24.27 -17.06
CA ALA A 32 -9.62 23.15 -16.36
C ALA A 32 -8.94 21.79 -16.57
N ALA A 33 -8.23 21.59 -17.69
CA ALA A 33 -7.46 20.37 -17.94
C ALA A 33 -6.06 20.36 -17.29
N ALA A 34 -5.54 21.51 -16.86
CA ALA A 34 -4.28 21.63 -16.12
C ALA A 34 -4.43 21.42 -14.60
N GLY A 35 -5.64 21.26 -14.10
CA GLY A 35 -5.92 21.08 -12.68
C GLY A 35 -6.22 19.63 -12.33
N LEU A 36 -5.24 18.89 -11.92
CA LEU A 36 -5.21 17.76 -10.96
C LEU A 36 -4.32 16.61 -11.43
N LEU A 37 -3.11 16.90 -11.81
CA LEU A 37 -2.04 15.97 -11.48
C LEU A 37 -1.67 16.28 -10.03
N ALA A 38 -2.31 15.60 -9.09
CA ALA A 38 -1.85 15.60 -7.72
C ALA A 38 -0.37 15.21 -7.76
N GLN A 39 0.51 16.17 -7.42
CA GLN A 39 1.94 15.93 -7.47
C GLN A 39 2.23 14.79 -6.50
N SER A 40 2.72 13.65 -7.00
CA SER A 40 3.04 12.51 -6.16
C SER A 40 4.07 12.92 -5.12
N VAL A 41 3.81 12.57 -3.86
CA VAL A 41 4.78 12.80 -2.77
C VAL A 41 6.00 11.94 -3.05
N SER A 42 7.17 12.55 -3.18
CA SER A 42 8.43 11.84 -3.35
C SER A 42 8.90 11.27 -2.00
N LEU A 43 9.51 10.08 -2.04
CA LEU A 43 10.23 9.54 -0.89
C LEU A 43 11.50 10.38 -0.68
N PRO A 44 11.72 10.96 0.53
CA PRO A 44 12.81 11.89 0.76
C PRO A 44 14.21 11.25 0.71
N ASN A 45 14.29 9.92 0.81
CA ASN A 45 15.49 9.10 0.72
C ASN A 45 16.61 9.57 1.68
N ARG A 46 16.25 9.92 2.93
CA ARG A 46 17.19 10.39 3.94
C ARG A 46 18.15 9.27 4.36
N ARG A 47 19.39 9.60 4.65
CA ARG A 47 20.43 8.63 4.99
C ARG A 47 20.09 7.80 6.24
N GLU A 48 19.61 8.45 7.29
CA GLU A 48 19.34 7.84 8.60
C GLU A 48 17.89 7.34 8.76
N SER A 49 17.06 7.44 7.72
CA SER A 49 15.68 6.98 7.77
C SER A 49 15.57 5.46 7.67
N LEU A 50 14.51 4.90 8.22
CA LEU A 50 14.13 3.52 7.94
C LEU A 50 13.40 3.44 6.60
N LYS A 51 13.93 2.63 5.69
CA LYS A 51 13.34 2.37 4.38
C LYS A 51 12.94 0.90 4.29
N PHE A 52 11.70 0.65 3.87
CA PHE A 52 11.21 -0.71 3.67
C PHE A 52 10.18 -0.78 2.56
N ALA A 53 9.92 -1.99 2.07
CA ALA A 53 8.82 -2.27 1.15
C ALA A 53 7.78 -3.19 1.81
N ALA A 54 6.54 -3.17 1.30
CA ALA A 54 5.47 -4.07 1.72
C ALA A 54 4.88 -4.77 0.49
N ILE A 55 4.72 -6.10 0.60
CA ILE A 55 4.13 -6.97 -0.42
C ILE A 55 3.19 -7.97 0.24
N GLY A 56 2.05 -8.23 -0.36
CA GLY A 56 1.12 -9.28 0.06
C GLY A 56 0.67 -10.11 -1.13
N ASP A 57 0.23 -11.35 -0.87
CA ASP A 57 -0.37 -12.23 -1.87
C ASP A 57 0.54 -12.44 -3.10
N ASN A 58 1.84 -12.51 -2.83
CA ASN A 58 2.87 -12.44 -3.86
C ASN A 58 3.28 -13.80 -4.43
N GLY A 59 3.11 -14.91 -3.71
CA GLY A 59 3.75 -16.21 -3.98
C GLY A 59 3.15 -17.03 -5.11
N THR A 60 2.90 -16.46 -6.28
CA THR A 60 2.29 -17.14 -7.44
C THR A 60 3.30 -17.91 -8.29
N GLY A 61 4.53 -17.42 -8.40
CA GLY A 61 5.53 -17.87 -9.38
C GLY A 61 5.16 -17.52 -10.82
N GLY A 62 4.18 -16.61 -11.01
CA GLY A 62 3.73 -16.11 -12.30
C GLY A 62 4.54 -14.91 -12.78
N LYS A 63 4.34 -14.57 -14.05
CA LYS A 63 5.02 -13.45 -14.72
C LYS A 63 4.87 -12.13 -13.95
N GLU A 64 3.68 -11.84 -13.50
CA GLU A 64 3.34 -10.57 -12.83
C GLU A 64 4.09 -10.40 -11.52
N GLN A 65 4.26 -11.47 -10.73
CA GLN A 65 5.10 -11.46 -9.53
C GLN A 65 6.56 -11.11 -9.87
N TYR A 66 7.11 -11.71 -10.94
CA TYR A 66 8.48 -11.44 -11.39
C TYR A 66 8.64 -9.98 -11.83
N GLU A 67 7.64 -9.42 -12.52
CA GLU A 67 7.65 -8.01 -12.95
C GLU A 67 7.57 -7.05 -11.73
N VAL A 68 6.77 -7.38 -10.70
CA VAL A 68 6.77 -6.62 -9.43
C VAL A 68 8.14 -6.71 -8.76
N ALA A 69 8.71 -7.90 -8.64
CA ALA A 69 10.02 -8.09 -8.02
C ALA A 69 11.15 -7.36 -8.78
N GLU A 70 11.12 -7.37 -10.12
CA GLU A 70 12.04 -6.59 -10.96
C GLU A 70 11.88 -5.09 -10.71
N ARG A 71 10.64 -4.60 -10.60
CA ARG A 71 10.36 -3.20 -10.27
C ARG A 71 10.88 -2.82 -8.89
N MET A 72 10.71 -3.70 -7.90
CA MET A 72 11.27 -3.51 -6.56
C MET A 72 12.80 -3.44 -6.60
N ALA A 73 13.47 -4.31 -7.36
CA ALA A 73 14.92 -4.29 -7.53
C ALA A 73 15.42 -2.99 -8.22
N LYS A 74 14.70 -2.51 -9.23
CA LYS A 74 14.98 -1.22 -9.88
C LYS A 74 14.81 -0.05 -8.92
N LEU A 75 13.76 -0.07 -8.10
CA LEU A 75 13.57 0.95 -7.07
C LEU A 75 14.69 0.91 -6.03
N HIS A 76 15.09 -0.28 -5.58
CA HIS A 76 16.14 -0.46 -4.58
C HIS A 76 17.46 0.20 -4.97
N ALA A 77 17.80 0.22 -6.25
CA ALA A 77 19.01 0.90 -6.74
C ALA A 77 19.01 2.41 -6.47
N ALA A 78 17.84 3.06 -6.47
CA ALA A 78 17.70 4.50 -6.21
C ALA A 78 17.22 4.82 -4.78
N PHE A 79 16.53 3.88 -4.17
CA PHE A 79 15.94 3.97 -2.82
C PHE A 79 16.30 2.69 -2.04
N PRO A 80 17.48 2.63 -1.43
CA PRO A 80 18.06 1.41 -0.86
C PRO A 80 17.37 1.01 0.46
N PHE A 81 16.23 0.33 0.36
CA PHE A 81 15.57 -0.29 1.50
C PHE A 81 16.24 -1.61 1.88
N ASN A 82 16.31 -1.92 3.16
CA ASN A 82 16.94 -3.13 3.68
C ASN A 82 15.95 -4.14 4.29
N LEU A 83 14.66 -3.83 4.21
CA LEU A 83 13.58 -4.63 4.77
C LEU A 83 12.42 -4.73 3.77
N VAL A 84 11.83 -5.92 3.68
CA VAL A 84 10.51 -6.15 3.06
C VAL A 84 9.63 -6.84 4.08
N ILE A 85 8.47 -6.28 4.38
CA ILE A 85 7.42 -6.96 5.13
C ILE A 85 6.51 -7.71 4.16
N MET A 86 6.21 -8.99 4.47
CA MET A 86 5.33 -9.83 3.68
C MET A 86 4.02 -10.03 4.42
N LEU A 87 2.92 -9.70 3.77
CA LEU A 87 1.59 -9.58 4.38
C LEU A 87 0.76 -10.87 4.28
N GLY A 88 1.43 -12.01 4.19
CA GLY A 88 0.80 -13.32 4.06
C GLY A 88 0.47 -13.70 2.62
N ASP A 89 0.00 -14.95 2.46
CA ASP A 89 -0.14 -15.62 1.17
C ASP A 89 1.18 -15.57 0.39
N ASN A 90 2.23 -15.94 1.12
CA ASN A 90 3.60 -16.00 0.63
C ASN A 90 3.77 -17.06 -0.46
N MET A 91 2.85 -18.06 -0.49
CA MET A 91 2.84 -19.16 -1.45
C MET A 91 1.42 -19.56 -1.83
N TYR A 92 1.13 -19.66 -3.11
CA TYR A 92 -0.11 -20.26 -3.64
C TYR A 92 0.17 -21.66 -4.21
N GLY A 93 -0.71 -22.61 -3.94
CA GLY A 93 -0.58 -24.00 -4.43
C GLY A 93 0.59 -24.75 -3.81
N GLY A 94 1.44 -25.39 -4.60
CA GLY A 94 2.55 -26.17 -4.10
C GLY A 94 3.56 -25.36 -3.28
N GLN A 95 4.11 -25.98 -2.22
CA GLN A 95 5.06 -25.38 -1.29
C GLN A 95 6.23 -26.33 -1.01
N SER A 96 6.73 -26.96 -2.08
CA SER A 96 7.96 -27.76 -2.06
C SER A 96 9.21 -26.86 -2.07
N ALA A 97 10.37 -27.43 -1.81
CA ALA A 97 11.64 -26.69 -1.94
C ALA A 97 11.81 -26.01 -3.32
N ALA A 98 11.38 -26.70 -4.41
CA ALA A 98 11.39 -26.12 -5.74
C ALA A 98 10.41 -24.97 -5.91
N ASP A 99 9.28 -25.00 -5.21
CA ASP A 99 8.31 -23.90 -5.18
C ASP A 99 8.87 -22.68 -4.47
N TYR A 100 9.59 -22.82 -3.37
CA TYR A 100 10.27 -21.71 -2.70
C TYR A 100 11.30 -21.05 -3.62
N VAL A 101 12.08 -21.84 -4.34
CA VAL A 101 13.00 -21.31 -5.34
C VAL A 101 12.25 -20.53 -6.43
N ARG A 102 11.20 -21.10 -7.02
CA ARG A 102 10.48 -20.50 -8.13
C ARG A 102 9.63 -19.29 -7.73
N LYS A 103 8.98 -19.34 -6.54
CA LYS A 103 7.99 -18.33 -6.12
C LYS A 103 8.57 -17.26 -5.18
N PHE A 104 9.77 -17.48 -4.66
CA PHE A 104 10.39 -16.53 -3.73
C PHE A 104 11.86 -16.25 -4.08
N GLU A 105 12.74 -17.26 -4.08
CA GLU A 105 14.17 -16.98 -4.20
C GLU A 105 14.53 -16.36 -5.56
N ARG A 106 14.02 -16.90 -6.66
CA ARG A 106 14.32 -16.40 -8.02
C ARG A 106 13.78 -15.00 -8.28
N PRO A 107 12.47 -14.70 -8.04
CA PRO A 107 11.96 -13.35 -8.30
C PRO A 107 12.67 -12.29 -7.46
N TYR A 108 13.00 -12.60 -6.20
CA TYR A 108 13.66 -11.64 -5.30
C TYR A 108 15.17 -11.81 -5.20
N ALA A 109 15.82 -12.61 -6.07
CA ALA A 109 17.25 -12.86 -6.03
C ALA A 109 18.13 -11.59 -6.00
N PRO A 110 17.85 -10.53 -6.76
CA PRO A 110 18.64 -9.30 -6.68
C PRO A 110 18.55 -8.61 -5.30
N LEU A 111 17.39 -8.62 -4.67
CA LEU A 111 17.18 -8.04 -3.34
C LEU A 111 17.85 -8.90 -2.26
N LEU A 112 17.72 -10.22 -2.34
CA LEU A 112 18.39 -11.16 -1.45
C LEU A 112 19.92 -11.04 -1.53
N ALA A 113 20.46 -10.91 -2.73
CA ALA A 113 21.90 -10.70 -2.97
C ALA A 113 22.38 -9.34 -2.44
N ALA A 114 21.51 -8.32 -2.42
CA ALA A 114 21.79 -7.01 -1.81
C ALA A 114 21.65 -7.01 -0.28
N GLY A 115 21.33 -8.16 0.34
CA GLY A 115 21.17 -8.29 1.80
C GLY A 115 19.84 -7.77 2.35
N VAL A 116 18.84 -7.58 1.50
CA VAL A 116 17.49 -7.20 1.95
C VAL A 116 16.87 -8.33 2.76
N THR A 117 16.40 -8.00 3.96
CA THR A 117 15.73 -8.96 4.86
C THR A 117 14.24 -9.00 4.57
N PHE A 118 13.67 -10.19 4.44
CA PHE A 118 12.23 -10.40 4.33
C PHE A 118 11.69 -10.85 5.69
N GLN A 119 10.62 -10.21 6.17
CA GLN A 119 9.95 -10.52 7.43
C GLN A 119 8.49 -10.86 7.14
N ALA A 120 8.12 -12.14 7.25
CA ALA A 120 6.82 -12.60 6.79
C ALA A 120 5.77 -12.66 7.91
N SER A 121 4.51 -12.45 7.57
CA SER A 121 3.36 -13.00 8.27
C SER A 121 2.77 -14.16 7.46
N ILE A 122 1.89 -14.96 8.08
CA ILE A 122 1.24 -16.10 7.43
C ILE A 122 -0.15 -15.69 6.93
N GLY A 123 -0.48 -16.07 5.68
CA GLY A 123 -1.81 -15.98 5.11
C GLY A 123 -2.55 -17.32 5.10
N ASN A 124 -3.79 -17.34 4.64
CA ASN A 124 -4.65 -18.53 4.66
C ASN A 124 -4.29 -19.57 3.59
N HIS A 125 -3.50 -19.21 2.58
CA HIS A 125 -2.94 -20.16 1.59
C HIS A 125 -1.59 -20.73 2.01
N ASP A 126 -0.97 -20.19 3.07
CA ASP A 126 0.33 -20.60 3.54
C ASP A 126 0.25 -21.84 4.43
N ARG A 127 1.21 -22.74 4.28
CA ARG A 127 1.36 -23.88 5.19
C ARG A 127 1.96 -23.40 6.51
N PRO A 128 1.52 -23.98 7.65
CA PRO A 128 2.03 -23.61 8.98
C PRO A 128 3.55 -23.80 9.14
N ASP A 129 4.18 -24.69 8.38
CA ASP A 129 5.61 -24.97 8.44
C ASP A 129 6.48 -23.87 7.77
N GLN A 130 5.88 -22.90 7.06
CA GLN A 130 6.60 -21.74 6.54
C GLN A 130 7.31 -20.92 7.63
N ILE A 131 6.86 -21.00 8.88
CA ILE A 131 7.53 -20.35 10.02
C ILE A 131 8.98 -20.80 10.19
N PHE A 132 9.35 -21.97 9.68
CA PHE A 132 10.71 -22.50 9.72
C PHE A 132 11.53 -22.17 8.46
N TYR A 133 10.92 -21.56 7.44
CA TYR A 133 11.66 -21.19 6.24
C TYR A 133 12.60 -20.03 6.52
N ARG A 134 13.90 -20.30 6.47
CA ARG A 134 14.96 -19.40 6.93
C ARG A 134 14.87 -17.97 6.37
N LEU A 135 14.53 -17.82 5.10
CA LEU A 135 14.51 -16.51 4.44
C LEU A 135 13.27 -15.65 4.77
N TYR A 136 12.26 -16.23 5.45
CA TYR A 136 11.09 -15.49 5.95
C TYR A 136 11.31 -14.89 7.33
N ASN A 137 12.40 -15.27 8.00
CA ASN A 137 12.84 -14.74 9.29
C ASN A 137 11.78 -14.79 10.42
N MET A 138 10.88 -15.74 10.36
CA MET A 138 9.86 -15.98 11.39
C MET A 138 10.41 -16.77 12.59
N ASN A 139 11.54 -17.46 12.42
CA ASN A 139 12.26 -18.18 13.47
C ASN A 139 11.38 -19.19 14.25
N GLY A 140 10.48 -19.87 13.56
CA GLY A 140 9.55 -20.83 14.17
C GLY A 140 8.37 -20.21 14.92
N GLN A 141 8.14 -18.89 14.79
CA GLN A 141 7.08 -18.17 15.47
C GLN A 141 5.98 -17.73 14.49
N ARG A 142 4.71 -18.01 14.80
CA ARG A 142 3.57 -17.56 14.01
C ARG A 142 3.31 -16.06 14.15
N TYR A 143 3.65 -15.49 15.29
CA TYR A 143 3.59 -14.07 15.59
C TYR A 143 4.82 -13.65 16.38
N TYR A 144 5.33 -12.47 16.09
CA TYR A 144 6.60 -11.98 16.66
C TYR A 144 6.72 -10.47 16.52
N THR A 145 7.71 -9.90 17.20
CA THR A 145 8.00 -8.48 17.15
C THR A 145 9.50 -8.23 17.01
N TYR A 146 9.86 -7.16 16.33
CA TYR A 146 11.25 -6.73 16.17
C TYR A 146 11.33 -5.22 15.99
N THR A 147 12.49 -4.65 16.22
CA THR A 147 12.75 -3.21 16.08
C THR A 147 13.69 -2.96 14.91
N ARG A 148 13.41 -1.88 14.18
CA ARG A 148 14.31 -1.27 13.21
C ARG A 148 14.29 0.25 13.44
N ASN A 149 15.45 0.84 13.71
CA ASN A 149 15.57 2.26 14.11
C ASN A 149 14.56 2.57 15.26
N ASN A 150 13.72 3.58 15.10
CA ASN A 150 12.70 3.98 16.05
C ASN A 150 11.30 3.34 15.79
N VAL A 151 11.25 2.26 15.02
CA VAL A 151 10.02 1.58 14.63
C VAL A 151 9.97 0.18 15.25
N ARG A 152 8.88 -0.12 15.99
CA ARG A 152 8.53 -1.45 16.44
C ARG A 152 7.53 -2.08 15.48
N PHE A 153 7.91 -3.22 14.92
CA PHE A 153 7.04 -4.03 14.07
C PHE A 153 6.41 -5.18 14.86
N PHE A 154 5.15 -5.45 14.57
CA PHE A 154 4.38 -6.56 15.12
C PHE A 154 3.81 -7.38 13.96
N ALA A 155 4.39 -8.55 13.71
CA ALA A 155 3.87 -9.53 12.77
C ALA A 155 2.87 -10.42 13.51
N LEU A 156 1.63 -10.53 13.00
CA LEU A 156 0.58 -11.33 13.62
C LEU A 156 0.12 -12.45 12.69
N ASP A 157 -0.35 -13.54 13.27
CA ASP A 157 -1.06 -14.60 12.56
C ASP A 157 -2.57 -14.37 12.65
N SER A 158 -3.15 -13.78 11.63
CA SER A 158 -4.58 -13.50 11.57
C SER A 158 -5.44 -14.71 11.18
N ASN A 159 -4.85 -15.86 10.85
CA ASN A 159 -5.60 -17.10 10.64
C ASN A 159 -6.09 -17.69 11.98
N ILE A 160 -5.31 -17.53 13.05
CA ILE A 160 -5.61 -18.07 14.37
C ILE A 160 -5.31 -16.99 15.42
N MET A 161 -6.31 -16.14 15.70
CA MET A 161 -6.23 -15.08 16.71
C MET A 161 -6.77 -15.60 18.03
N ASP A 162 -5.98 -16.46 18.70
CA ASP A 162 -6.31 -17.05 19.99
C ASP A 162 -5.96 -16.12 21.17
N ALA A 163 -6.48 -16.43 22.36
CA ALA A 163 -6.23 -15.64 23.58
C ALA A 163 -4.72 -15.50 23.88
N LYS A 164 -3.92 -16.54 23.61
CA LYS A 164 -2.49 -16.50 23.84
C LYS A 164 -1.78 -15.47 22.96
N GLN A 165 -2.19 -15.34 21.70
CA GLN A 165 -1.65 -14.31 20.81
C GLN A 165 -2.10 -12.91 21.24
N ILE A 166 -3.36 -12.75 21.67
CA ILE A 166 -3.90 -11.47 22.16
C ILE A 166 -3.16 -11.02 23.42
N ASP A 167 -2.98 -11.91 24.40
CA ASP A 167 -2.24 -11.60 25.64
C ASP A 167 -0.80 -11.20 25.36
N TRP A 168 -0.13 -11.94 24.46
CA TRP A 168 1.22 -11.63 24.02
C TRP A 168 1.29 -10.27 23.29
N LEU A 169 0.32 -9.99 22.44
CA LEU A 169 0.25 -8.72 21.69
C LEU A 169 0.07 -7.55 22.66
N GLU A 170 -0.86 -7.65 23.61
CA GLU A 170 -1.09 -6.61 24.60
C GLU A 170 0.18 -6.35 25.42
N ALA A 171 0.82 -7.40 25.94
CA ALA A 171 2.06 -7.28 26.68
C ALA A 171 3.19 -6.64 25.85
N SER A 172 3.31 -7.05 24.59
CA SER A 172 4.32 -6.54 23.65
C SER A 172 4.10 -5.08 23.28
N LEU A 173 2.86 -4.69 23.01
CA LEU A 173 2.48 -3.29 22.73
C LEU A 173 2.70 -2.39 23.95
N LYS A 174 2.35 -2.86 25.15
CA LYS A 174 2.54 -2.15 26.42
C LYS A 174 4.02 -1.90 26.71
N SER A 175 4.89 -2.84 26.36
CA SER A 175 6.33 -2.72 26.58
C SER A 175 7.06 -1.90 25.53
N ALA A 176 6.46 -1.67 24.36
CA ALA A 176 7.08 -0.95 23.24
C ALA A 176 7.28 0.53 23.58
N ARG A 177 8.53 0.99 23.44
CA ARG A 177 8.95 2.39 23.70
C ARG A 177 9.25 3.15 22.42
N GLU A 178 9.32 2.44 21.30
CA GLU A 178 9.61 3.01 20.00
C GLU A 178 8.53 4.04 19.62
N GLU A 179 8.94 5.04 18.87
CA GLU A 179 8.06 6.15 18.47
C GLU A 179 6.98 5.71 17.47
N TRP A 180 7.34 4.75 16.62
CA TRP A 180 6.44 4.18 15.64
C TRP A 180 6.11 2.73 15.99
N LYS A 181 4.82 2.39 15.95
CA LYS A 181 4.31 1.04 16.08
C LYS A 181 3.57 0.67 14.81
N ILE A 182 4.06 -0.34 14.12
CA ILE A 182 3.51 -0.84 12.86
C ILE A 182 3.09 -2.30 13.06
N CYS A 183 1.81 -2.60 12.86
CA CYS A 183 1.30 -3.96 12.84
C CYS A 183 1.14 -4.42 11.39
N TYR A 184 1.43 -5.70 11.10
CA TYR A 184 1.13 -6.28 9.81
C TYR A 184 0.71 -7.75 9.93
N PHE A 185 -0.28 -8.11 9.14
CA PHE A 185 -0.87 -9.44 9.11
C PHE A 185 -1.73 -9.60 7.86
N HIS A 186 -2.26 -10.78 7.60
CA HIS A 186 -2.89 -11.09 6.33
C HIS A 186 -4.29 -10.50 6.16
N HIS A 187 -5.25 -10.82 7.04
CA HIS A 187 -6.66 -10.44 6.86
C HIS A 187 -6.93 -8.99 7.27
N PRO A 188 -7.44 -8.11 6.38
CA PRO A 188 -7.60 -6.69 6.65
C PRO A 188 -8.72 -6.41 7.67
N LEU A 189 -8.48 -5.50 8.62
CA LEU A 189 -9.53 -5.03 9.54
C LEU A 189 -10.53 -4.14 8.79
N TYR A 190 -10.07 -3.44 7.77
CA TYR A 190 -10.85 -2.60 6.86
C TYR A 190 -10.46 -2.92 5.43
N SER A 191 -11.43 -3.25 4.61
CA SER A 191 -11.33 -3.41 3.17
C SER A 191 -12.70 -3.27 2.54
N HIS A 192 -12.77 -2.68 1.36
CA HIS A 192 -14.00 -2.53 0.57
C HIS A 192 -13.93 -3.34 -0.73
N ALA A 193 -13.11 -4.35 -0.73
CA ALA A 193 -13.11 -5.35 -1.80
C ALA A 193 -14.36 -6.23 -1.73
N ALA A 194 -15.00 -6.45 -2.88
CA ALA A 194 -16.28 -7.18 -2.95
C ALA A 194 -16.17 -8.66 -2.57
N ARG A 195 -14.98 -9.26 -2.73
CA ARG A 195 -14.83 -10.71 -2.52
C ARG A 195 -14.71 -11.11 -1.06
N HIS A 196 -13.87 -10.46 -0.30
CA HIS A 196 -13.62 -10.80 1.11
C HIS A 196 -14.02 -9.64 2.01
N GLY A 197 -13.45 -8.46 1.80
CA GLY A 197 -13.77 -7.25 2.55
C GLY A 197 -13.18 -7.27 3.97
N SER A 198 -13.77 -6.49 4.85
CA SER A 198 -13.30 -6.28 6.22
C SER A 198 -13.47 -7.52 7.11
N SER A 199 -12.41 -7.91 7.82
CA SER A 199 -12.45 -8.93 8.88
C SER A 199 -12.95 -8.30 10.19
N VAL A 200 -14.28 -8.19 10.31
CA VAL A 200 -14.93 -7.47 11.43
C VAL A 200 -14.60 -8.10 12.79
N ASP A 201 -14.58 -9.44 12.86
CA ASP A 201 -14.26 -10.15 14.11
C ASP A 201 -12.84 -9.84 14.60
N LEU A 202 -11.85 -9.84 13.68
CA LEU A 202 -10.49 -9.42 14.00
C LEU A 202 -10.42 -7.95 14.42
N ARG A 203 -11.20 -7.08 13.77
CA ARG A 203 -11.26 -5.66 14.12
C ARG A 203 -11.76 -5.45 15.53
N VAL A 204 -12.81 -6.16 15.95
CA VAL A 204 -13.35 -6.09 17.31
C VAL A 204 -12.32 -6.48 18.36
N LEU A 205 -11.45 -7.45 18.05
CA LEU A 205 -10.40 -7.92 18.97
C LEU A 205 -9.17 -6.99 18.98
N LEU A 206 -8.70 -6.55 17.82
CA LEU A 206 -7.39 -5.92 17.68
C LEU A 206 -7.43 -4.40 17.79
N GLU A 207 -8.43 -3.73 17.21
CA GLU A 207 -8.47 -2.28 17.13
C GLU A 207 -8.49 -1.60 18.51
N PRO A 208 -9.22 -2.11 19.53
CA PRO A 208 -9.16 -1.54 20.88
C PRO A 208 -7.74 -1.54 21.47
N LEU A 209 -6.96 -2.62 21.25
CA LEU A 209 -5.56 -2.69 21.67
C LEU A 209 -4.69 -1.73 20.88
N PHE A 210 -4.89 -1.63 19.56
CA PHE A 210 -4.15 -0.72 18.72
C PHE A 210 -4.34 0.73 19.12
N VAL A 211 -5.59 1.14 19.39
CA VAL A 211 -5.91 2.48 19.89
C VAL A 211 -5.29 2.73 21.27
N LYS A 212 -5.48 1.79 22.20
CA LYS A 212 -4.98 1.90 23.60
C LYS A 212 -3.47 2.09 23.66
N TYR A 213 -2.71 1.40 22.78
CA TYR A 213 -1.25 1.39 22.81
C TYR A 213 -0.60 2.22 21.69
N GLY A 214 -1.38 2.99 20.96
CA GLY A 214 -0.90 3.96 19.98
C GLY A 214 -0.19 3.30 18.78
N VAL A 215 -0.82 2.29 18.16
CA VAL A 215 -0.40 1.79 16.84
C VAL A 215 -0.67 2.87 15.81
N ASN A 216 0.33 3.15 14.97
CA ASN A 216 0.23 4.21 13.98
C ASN A 216 -0.31 3.71 12.64
N VAL A 217 0.17 2.53 12.20
CA VAL A 217 -0.12 2.00 10.87
C VAL A 217 -0.35 0.50 10.92
N VAL A 218 -1.30 0.03 10.12
CA VAL A 218 -1.58 -1.39 9.89
C VAL A 218 -1.47 -1.69 8.40
N PHE A 219 -0.70 -2.72 8.03
CA PHE A 219 -0.62 -3.26 6.68
C PHE A 219 -1.25 -4.65 6.62
N SER A 220 -2.02 -4.91 5.57
CA SER A 220 -2.68 -6.20 5.34
C SER A 220 -2.63 -6.60 3.87
N GLY A 221 -2.82 -7.90 3.59
CA GLY A 221 -3.00 -8.48 2.27
C GLY A 221 -4.43 -9.00 2.05
N HIS A 222 -4.55 -10.26 1.61
CA HIS A 222 -5.78 -11.04 1.45
C HIS A 222 -6.72 -10.58 0.34
N ASP A 223 -7.10 -9.33 0.32
CA ASP A 223 -7.78 -8.75 -0.83
C ASP A 223 -6.73 -8.35 -1.88
N HIS A 224 -6.83 -8.96 -3.07
CA HIS A 224 -5.85 -8.84 -4.15
C HIS A 224 -5.97 -7.50 -4.88
N VAL A 225 -5.83 -6.41 -4.11
CA VAL A 225 -5.98 -5.02 -4.53
C VAL A 225 -4.96 -4.14 -3.77
N TYR A 226 -4.88 -2.88 -4.15
CA TYR A 226 -4.36 -1.83 -3.30
C TYR A 226 -5.52 -0.99 -2.77
N GLU A 227 -5.57 -0.77 -1.46
CA GLU A 227 -6.51 0.15 -0.86
C GLU A 227 -5.85 0.89 0.32
N ARG A 228 -6.02 2.21 0.36
CA ARG A 228 -5.74 3.04 1.54
C ARG A 228 -7.06 3.51 2.13
N ILE A 229 -7.27 3.14 3.38
CA ILE A 229 -8.43 3.55 4.16
C ILE A 229 -8.18 4.95 4.74
N LYS A 230 -9.19 5.80 4.79
CA LYS A 230 -9.14 7.03 5.59
C LYS A 230 -8.86 6.65 7.04
N PRO A 231 -8.06 7.43 7.79
CA PRO A 231 -7.70 7.06 9.15
C PRO A 231 -8.93 6.72 10.02
N GLN A 232 -8.88 5.58 10.70
CA GLN A 232 -9.90 5.15 11.64
C GLN A 232 -9.34 5.25 13.04
N LYS A 233 -9.98 6.02 13.92
CA LYS A 233 -9.52 6.26 15.31
C LYS A 233 -8.03 6.68 15.38
N GLY A 234 -7.57 7.43 14.40
CA GLY A 234 -6.18 7.90 14.30
C GLY A 234 -5.18 6.88 13.72
N ILE A 235 -5.60 5.66 13.39
CA ILE A 235 -4.75 4.62 12.81
C ILE A 235 -4.91 4.62 11.28
N HIS A 236 -3.79 4.48 10.56
CA HIS A 236 -3.77 4.37 9.11
C HIS A 236 -3.75 2.89 8.70
N TYR A 237 -4.67 2.51 7.81
CA TYR A 237 -4.81 1.14 7.32
C TYR A 237 -4.54 1.06 5.82
N PHE A 238 -3.74 0.07 5.42
CA PHE A 238 -3.42 -0.23 4.04
C PHE A 238 -3.70 -1.70 3.73
N VAL A 239 -4.36 -1.95 2.61
CA VAL A 239 -4.42 -3.25 1.97
C VAL A 239 -3.45 -3.22 0.78
N SER A 240 -2.46 -4.09 0.77
CA SER A 240 -1.45 -4.21 -0.30
C SER A 240 -1.29 -5.69 -0.68
N GLY A 241 -2.39 -6.29 -1.16
CA GLY A 241 -2.49 -7.71 -1.51
C GLY A 241 -2.36 -7.98 -3.01
N ALA A 242 -1.70 -7.11 -3.76
CA ALA A 242 -1.63 -7.25 -5.21
C ALA A 242 -0.19 -7.42 -5.75
N ALA A 243 0.73 -8.01 -4.96
CA ALA A 243 2.12 -8.13 -5.40
C ALA A 243 2.38 -9.36 -6.33
N GLY A 244 1.43 -10.27 -6.43
CA GLY A 244 1.48 -11.41 -7.35
C GLY A 244 0.10 -11.77 -7.86
N GLN A 245 -0.86 -11.88 -6.95
CA GLN A 245 -2.28 -12.00 -7.29
C GLN A 245 -2.86 -10.63 -7.69
N LEU A 246 -3.97 -10.65 -8.42
CA LEU A 246 -4.76 -9.46 -8.71
C LEU A 246 -6.22 -9.87 -8.95
N ARG A 247 -7.13 -9.06 -8.43
CA ARG A 247 -8.56 -9.22 -8.69
C ARG A 247 -9.13 -7.93 -9.27
N LYS A 248 -9.12 -7.84 -10.60
CA LYS A 248 -9.62 -6.68 -11.33
C LYS A 248 -11.12 -6.47 -11.12
N GLY A 249 -11.52 -5.20 -10.93
CA GLY A 249 -12.93 -4.83 -10.73
C GLY A 249 -13.50 -5.29 -9.38
N ASN A 250 -12.63 -5.54 -8.39
CA ASN A 250 -13.06 -6.06 -7.08
C ASN A 250 -13.35 -4.96 -6.05
N MET A 251 -12.97 -3.71 -6.34
CA MET A 251 -13.24 -2.62 -5.40
C MET A 251 -14.68 -2.14 -5.48
N THR A 252 -15.30 -1.96 -4.32
CA THR A 252 -16.62 -1.33 -4.17
C THR A 252 -16.47 0.11 -3.68
N ALA A 253 -17.44 0.95 -4.03
CA ALA A 253 -17.46 2.34 -3.56
C ALA A 253 -17.67 2.40 -2.04
N SER A 254 -16.86 3.21 -1.35
CA SER A 254 -16.98 3.46 0.08
C SER A 254 -16.50 4.86 0.42
N ASP A 255 -17.17 5.50 1.37
CA ASP A 255 -16.75 6.79 1.94
C ASP A 255 -15.53 6.66 2.87
N GLN A 256 -15.21 5.45 3.33
CA GLN A 256 -14.01 5.16 4.12
C GLN A 256 -12.76 4.96 3.27
N THR A 257 -12.88 4.66 1.99
CA THR A 257 -11.75 4.52 1.09
C THR A 257 -11.17 5.90 0.74
N ALA A 258 -9.86 6.08 0.91
CA ALA A 258 -9.16 7.27 0.45
C ALA A 258 -8.63 7.10 -0.97
N VAL A 259 -7.99 5.96 -1.26
CA VAL A 259 -7.50 5.57 -2.60
C VAL A 259 -7.64 4.07 -2.77
N ALA A 260 -8.06 3.62 -3.94
CA ALA A 260 -8.13 2.22 -4.30
C ALA A 260 -7.63 1.97 -5.72
N PHE A 261 -6.98 0.82 -5.93
CA PHE A 261 -6.49 0.40 -7.24
C PHE A 261 -6.51 -1.12 -7.37
N ASP A 262 -7.18 -1.61 -8.39
CA ASP A 262 -7.37 -3.03 -8.68
C ASP A 262 -7.17 -3.38 -10.17
N ARG A 263 -6.36 -2.60 -10.89
CA ARG A 263 -6.18 -2.74 -12.35
C ARG A 263 -4.86 -3.38 -12.73
N ASP A 264 -3.87 -3.33 -11.85
CA ASP A 264 -2.54 -3.90 -12.06
C ASP A 264 -1.91 -4.30 -10.73
N GLN A 265 -0.93 -5.19 -10.77
CA GLN A 265 -0.15 -5.58 -9.59
C GLN A 265 0.66 -4.40 -9.07
N SER A 266 0.88 -4.42 -7.74
CA SER A 266 1.55 -3.33 -7.05
C SER A 266 2.25 -3.78 -5.76
N PHE A 267 3.12 -2.91 -5.27
CA PHE A 267 3.77 -3.01 -3.97
C PHE A 267 3.86 -1.62 -3.35
N MET A 268 4.23 -1.55 -2.08
CA MET A 268 4.46 -0.28 -1.41
C MET A 268 5.94 -0.08 -1.09
N ALA A 269 6.40 1.18 -1.20
CA ALA A 269 7.67 1.68 -0.70
C ALA A 269 7.42 2.70 0.40
N ILE A 270 8.11 2.55 1.53
CA ILE A 270 7.86 3.33 2.74
C ILE A 270 9.19 3.87 3.30
N GLU A 271 9.16 5.10 3.79
CA GLU A 271 10.27 5.73 4.51
C GLU A 271 9.77 6.36 5.81
N VAL A 272 10.31 5.93 6.94
CA VAL A 272 10.08 6.56 8.24
C VAL A 272 11.26 7.45 8.56
N ALA A 273 11.03 8.75 8.58
CA ALA A 273 12.04 9.79 8.77
C ALA A 273 11.66 10.75 9.89
N GLY A 274 12.06 10.43 11.11
CA GLY A 274 11.67 11.19 12.32
C GLY A 274 10.19 11.05 12.61
N THR A 275 9.47 12.17 12.61
CA THR A 275 8.03 12.24 12.91
C THR A 275 7.12 11.92 11.73
N ASP A 276 7.68 11.67 10.56
CA ASP A 276 6.89 11.47 9.35
C ASP A 276 7.15 10.10 8.71
N MET A 277 6.09 9.46 8.26
CA MET A 277 6.15 8.29 7.40
C MET A 277 5.70 8.68 5.99
N PHE A 278 6.60 8.58 5.03
CA PHE A 278 6.35 8.78 3.61
C PHE A 278 6.06 7.43 2.96
N PHE A 279 5.13 7.40 2.02
CA PHE A 279 4.82 6.17 1.30
C PHE A 279 4.49 6.41 -0.17
N GLN A 280 4.71 5.40 -0.98
CA GLN A 280 4.24 5.27 -2.35
C GLN A 280 3.69 3.86 -2.58
N ALA A 281 2.53 3.75 -3.22
CA ALA A 281 2.07 2.53 -3.86
C ALA A 281 2.49 2.58 -5.33
N ILE A 282 3.16 1.55 -5.81
CA ILE A 282 3.82 1.54 -7.12
C ILE A 282 3.36 0.30 -7.88
N SER A 283 2.87 0.49 -9.11
CA SER A 283 2.49 -0.62 -9.98
C SER A 283 3.72 -1.38 -10.51
N ARG A 284 3.52 -2.61 -11.01
CA ARG A 284 4.58 -3.38 -11.70
C ARG A 284 5.18 -2.63 -12.89
N THR A 285 4.43 -1.73 -13.51
CA THR A 285 4.91 -0.89 -14.61
C THR A 285 5.67 0.36 -14.16
N GLY A 286 5.65 0.66 -12.84
CA GLY A 286 6.35 1.79 -12.22
C GLY A 286 5.52 3.06 -12.09
N GLN A 287 4.21 2.99 -12.36
CA GLN A 287 3.30 4.10 -12.09
C GLN A 287 3.11 4.25 -10.58
N ILE A 288 3.19 5.47 -10.06
CA ILE A 288 2.80 5.79 -8.68
C ILE A 288 1.27 5.87 -8.66
N LEU A 289 0.66 4.93 -7.92
CA LEU A 289 -0.79 4.79 -7.80
C LEU A 289 -1.35 5.65 -6.68
N ASP A 290 -0.58 5.79 -5.63
CA ASP A 290 -0.88 6.57 -4.44
C ASP A 290 0.42 6.99 -3.76
N SER A 291 0.39 8.12 -3.07
CA SER A 291 1.52 8.60 -2.27
C SER A 291 1.03 9.54 -1.18
N GLY A 292 1.79 9.64 -0.11
CA GLY A 292 1.43 10.55 0.97
C GLY A 292 2.45 10.63 2.09
N VAL A 293 2.11 11.45 3.06
CA VAL A 293 2.84 11.61 4.31
C VAL A 293 1.87 11.36 5.46
N ILE A 294 2.28 10.54 6.40
CA ILE A 294 1.59 10.30 7.66
C ILE A 294 2.40 10.94 8.77
N PRO A 295 1.96 12.04 9.36
CA PRO A 295 2.59 12.58 10.55
C PRO A 295 2.29 11.66 11.75
N ARG A 296 3.31 11.41 12.57
CA ARG A 296 3.13 10.68 13.83
C ARG A 296 2.25 11.48 14.76
N GLN A 297 1.21 10.84 15.27
CA GLN A 297 0.40 11.48 16.29
C GLN A 297 1.19 11.62 17.60
N PRO A 298 1.05 12.76 18.33
CA PRO A 298 1.60 12.89 19.66
C PRO A 298 1.09 11.77 20.56
N ARG A 299 1.96 11.25 21.43
CA ARG A 299 1.49 10.37 22.51
C ARG A 299 0.56 11.17 23.41
N THR A 300 -0.64 10.68 23.62
CA THR A 300 -1.45 11.06 24.78
C THR A 300 -0.96 10.22 25.96
N ASP A 301 -0.12 10.81 26.79
CA ASP A 301 0.34 10.21 28.05
C ASP A 301 -0.83 9.97 29.00
#